data_c2cd0aa6967a5577521dc2033f26fea4
#
_entry.id   c2cd0aa6967a5577521dc2033f26fea4
#
_cell.length_a   1.000
_cell.length_b   1.000
_cell.length_c   1.000
_cell.angle_alpha   90.00
_cell.angle_beta   90.00
_cell.angle_gamma   90.00
#
_symmetry.space_group_name_H-M   'P 1'
#
loop_
_entity.id
_entity.type
_entity.pdbx_description
1 polymer ?
#
loop_
_entity_poly.entity_id
_entity_poly.type
_entity_poly.pdbx_seq_one_letter_code
_entity_poly.pdbx_strand_id
1 'polypeptide(L)'
;MRTVCKFALVLLTTQLLACAGETDPEITAREIHDRVITIDTHDDIPFNFATDSVDPGVDGDRQVDIPKMRRGGLDVAFFIVYVGQTDRTPETYEQAKADAMTKFSAIHRMADTLYPDDIEIAYTADDIQRINDAGKLVAAIGIENGFVIGQDITLLATYHELGARYITLAHGGHNDIADSSTPRSNLGDDEEEHGGVSEFGEEVIAEMNRLGIMVDVSHISKNAMLDAARLSAAPVIASHSSVRAIADHPRNMDDEQLLALKENGGVMQTVALGGYVKIDDPAKVDARNTVREEFGITSFQSFRNLSEEQRAQYDARIAELDEQWPPASVSDFVDHIDYAVNLIGIDHVGISSDFDGGGGIVGWQDAGETLNVTLELVRRGYSEEDIAKLWGGNLLRVWREVERVAAESEAARTS
;
A
#
# COMPACT_ATOMS: atom_id res chain seq x y z
N MET A 1 -81.57 39.46 -23.14
CA MET A 1 -80.35 39.72 -22.41
C MET A 1 -80.05 38.47 -21.58
N ARG A 2 -79.14 37.66 -22.02
CA ARG A 2 -78.68 36.41 -21.30
C ARG A 2 -77.25 36.65 -20.90
N THR A 3 -77.00 36.70 -19.57
CA THR A 3 -75.70 36.85 -18.96
C THR A 3 -75.06 35.45 -18.81
N VAL A 4 -73.92 35.30 -19.45
CA VAL A 4 -73.11 34.05 -19.36
C VAL A 4 -72.08 34.26 -18.30
N CYS A 5 -72.19 33.52 -17.15
CA CYS A 5 -71.13 33.38 -16.15
C CYS A 5 -70.04 32.42 -16.66
N LYS A 6 -68.80 32.90 -16.79
CA LYS A 6 -67.61 32.07 -16.99
C LYS A 6 -67.04 31.66 -15.63
N PHE A 7 -67.07 30.37 -15.31
CA PHE A 7 -66.31 29.82 -14.24
C PHE A 7 -64.90 29.58 -14.72
N ALA A 8 -63.90 30.18 -14.05
CA ALA A 8 -62.52 29.91 -14.24
C ALA A 8 -62.11 28.80 -13.26
N LEU A 9 -61.71 27.65 -13.80
CA LEU A 9 -61.15 26.52 -13.04
C LEU A 9 -59.68 26.77 -12.80
N VAL A 10 -59.27 27.08 -11.56
CA VAL A 10 -57.89 27.18 -11.15
C VAL A 10 -57.38 25.76 -10.81
N LEU A 11 -56.55 25.17 -11.68
CA LEU A 11 -55.81 23.98 -11.37
C LEU A 11 -54.65 24.33 -10.44
N LEU A 12 -54.73 23.93 -9.19
CA LEU A 12 -53.60 23.93 -8.26
C LEU A 12 -52.75 22.69 -8.56
N THR A 13 -51.62 22.86 -9.24
CA THR A 13 -50.59 21.82 -9.35
C THR A 13 -49.75 21.86 -8.08
N THR A 14 -50.02 20.94 -7.15
CA THR A 14 -49.11 20.61 -6.04
C THR A 14 -47.88 19.93 -6.60
N GLN A 15 -46.76 20.64 -6.71
CA GLN A 15 -45.46 20.05 -6.86
C GLN A 15 -45.09 19.39 -5.51
N LEU A 16 -45.15 18.06 -5.47
CA LEU A 16 -44.45 17.29 -4.47
C LEU A 16 -42.95 17.43 -4.73
N LEU A 17 -42.30 18.35 -4.03
CA LEU A 17 -40.86 18.26 -3.81
C LEU A 17 -40.67 17.01 -2.95
N ALA A 18 -40.21 15.92 -3.56
CA ALA A 18 -39.60 14.84 -2.85
C ALA A 18 -38.30 15.42 -2.23
N CYS A 19 -38.32 15.72 -0.94
CA CYS A 19 -37.07 15.78 -0.17
C CYS A 19 -36.49 14.36 -0.22
N ALA A 20 -35.56 14.13 -1.15
CA ALA A 20 -34.59 13.06 -0.94
C ALA A 20 -33.82 13.49 0.33
N GLY A 21 -34.10 12.86 1.46
CA GLY A 21 -33.31 13.05 2.67
C GLY A 21 -31.87 12.69 2.28
N GLU A 22 -30.91 13.55 2.61
CA GLU A 22 -29.50 13.20 2.53
C GLU A 22 -29.33 11.91 3.33
N THR A 23 -28.90 10.84 2.66
CA THR A 23 -28.54 9.59 3.35
C THR A 23 -27.34 9.88 4.25
N ASP A 24 -27.36 9.33 5.46
CA ASP A 24 -26.25 9.45 6.41
C ASP A 24 -24.96 8.96 5.73
N PRO A 25 -23.89 9.79 5.68
CA PRO A 25 -22.63 9.38 5.08
C PRO A 25 -22.06 8.06 5.64
N GLU A 26 -22.31 7.75 6.91
CA GLU A 26 -21.86 6.50 7.53
C GLU A 26 -22.60 5.28 6.98
N ILE A 27 -23.91 5.39 6.74
CA ILE A 27 -24.69 4.33 6.12
C ILE A 27 -24.26 4.16 4.67
N THR A 28 -24.11 5.25 3.93
CA THR A 28 -23.67 5.22 2.52
C THR A 28 -22.27 4.59 2.40
N ALA A 29 -21.32 4.99 3.27
CA ALA A 29 -19.97 4.45 3.26
C ALA A 29 -19.94 2.95 3.53
N ARG A 30 -20.71 2.47 4.51
CA ARG A 30 -20.80 1.03 4.81
C ARG A 30 -21.37 0.26 3.63
N GLU A 31 -22.47 0.74 3.04
CA GLU A 31 -23.08 0.09 1.89
C GLU A 31 -22.16 0.02 0.66
N ILE A 32 -21.35 1.07 0.42
CA ILE A 32 -20.35 1.06 -0.64
C ILE A 32 -19.21 0.10 -0.29
N HIS A 33 -18.67 0.20 0.92
CA HIS A 33 -17.56 -0.63 1.41
C HIS A 33 -17.87 -2.12 1.31
N ASP A 34 -19.09 -2.53 1.66
CA ASP A 34 -19.55 -3.92 1.57
C ASP A 34 -19.70 -4.44 0.10
N ARG A 35 -19.66 -3.54 -0.89
CA ARG A 35 -19.82 -3.92 -2.32
C ARG A 35 -18.54 -3.83 -3.13
N VAL A 36 -17.57 -2.99 -2.70
CA VAL A 36 -16.30 -2.84 -3.40
C VAL A 36 -15.29 -3.85 -2.86
N ILE A 37 -14.39 -4.33 -3.71
CA ILE A 37 -13.24 -5.14 -3.24
C ILE A 37 -12.20 -4.17 -2.69
N THR A 38 -11.88 -4.32 -1.42
CA THR A 38 -10.85 -3.52 -0.73
C THR A 38 -9.53 -4.25 -0.77
N ILE A 39 -8.49 -3.58 -1.27
CA ILE A 39 -7.14 -4.12 -1.37
C ILE A 39 -6.17 -3.20 -0.63
N ASP A 40 -5.43 -3.74 0.31
CA ASP A 40 -4.23 -3.12 0.85
C ASP A 40 -3.00 -3.73 0.16
N THR A 41 -2.12 -2.89 -0.34
CA THR A 41 -1.01 -3.34 -1.16
C THR A 41 0.28 -3.58 -0.41
N HIS A 42 0.30 -3.30 0.92
CA HIS A 42 1.55 -3.45 1.68
C HIS A 42 1.30 -3.67 3.18
N ASP A 43 1.44 -4.93 3.61
CA ASP A 43 1.26 -5.37 5.00
C ASP A 43 2.45 -6.24 5.43
N ASP A 44 3.30 -5.71 6.31
CA ASP A 44 4.52 -6.41 6.72
C ASP A 44 4.28 -7.60 7.63
N ILE A 45 5.08 -8.64 7.45
CA ILE A 45 5.08 -9.80 8.33
C ILE A 45 6.44 -10.01 9.00
N PRO A 46 6.50 -10.45 10.27
CA PRO A 46 7.74 -10.81 10.93
C PRO A 46 8.19 -12.23 10.53
N PHE A 47 9.45 -12.58 10.82
CA PHE A 47 10.00 -13.91 10.53
C PHE A 47 9.26 -15.05 11.24
N ASN A 48 8.64 -14.78 12.39
CA ASN A 48 7.85 -15.75 13.15
C ASN A 48 6.34 -15.65 12.86
N PHE A 49 5.94 -15.10 11.70
CA PHE A 49 4.54 -15.06 11.27
C PHE A 49 3.97 -16.46 11.08
N ALA A 50 2.68 -16.62 11.37
CA ALA A 50 1.95 -17.89 11.29
C ALA A 50 2.57 -19.00 12.19
N THR A 51 2.98 -18.63 13.41
CA THR A 51 3.40 -19.55 14.48
C THR A 51 2.58 -19.30 15.75
N ASP A 52 2.74 -20.16 16.77
CA ASP A 52 2.07 -19.99 18.06
C ASP A 52 2.34 -18.63 18.73
N SER A 53 3.45 -17.96 18.39
CA SER A 53 3.81 -16.65 18.95
C SER A 53 3.27 -15.47 18.14
N VAL A 54 2.97 -15.65 16.86
CA VAL A 54 2.34 -14.67 15.97
C VAL A 54 1.36 -15.41 15.09
N ASP A 55 0.15 -15.60 15.63
CA ASP A 55 -0.93 -16.33 14.98
C ASP A 55 -1.86 -15.35 14.25
N PRO A 56 -1.90 -15.35 12.89
CA PRO A 56 -2.76 -14.45 12.12
C PRO A 56 -4.27 -14.73 12.26
N GLY A 57 -4.66 -15.84 12.88
CA GLY A 57 -6.07 -16.14 13.17
C GLY A 57 -6.58 -15.59 14.49
N VAL A 58 -5.73 -14.93 15.27
CA VAL A 58 -6.07 -14.37 16.58
C VAL A 58 -6.03 -12.84 16.52
N ASP A 59 -7.05 -12.17 17.06
CA ASP A 59 -7.05 -10.70 17.24
C ASP A 59 -5.96 -10.30 18.26
N GLY A 60 -4.80 -9.97 17.73
CA GLY A 60 -3.57 -9.74 18.47
C GLY A 60 -3.09 -8.28 18.43
N ASP A 61 -1.83 -8.08 18.78
CA ASP A 61 -1.19 -6.75 18.82
C ASP A 61 -0.73 -6.26 17.43
N ARG A 62 -0.84 -7.10 16.39
CA ARG A 62 -0.47 -6.71 15.03
C ARG A 62 -1.59 -5.87 14.39
N GLN A 63 -1.21 -5.09 13.37
CA GLN A 63 -2.18 -4.24 12.66
C GLN A 63 -3.01 -5.04 11.66
N VAL A 64 -2.48 -6.17 11.14
CA VAL A 64 -3.21 -7.06 10.22
C VAL A 64 -3.27 -8.48 10.76
N ASP A 65 -4.49 -8.97 10.93
CA ASP A 65 -4.84 -10.37 11.21
C ASP A 65 -6.22 -10.68 10.62
N ILE A 66 -6.57 -11.94 10.49
CA ILE A 66 -7.85 -12.40 9.91
C ILE A 66 -9.07 -11.76 10.62
N PRO A 67 -9.15 -11.73 11.96
CA PRO A 67 -10.24 -11.06 12.66
C PRO A 67 -10.36 -9.55 12.35
N LYS A 68 -9.24 -8.83 12.26
CA LYS A 68 -9.24 -7.39 11.93
C LYS A 68 -9.64 -7.14 10.49
N MET A 69 -9.11 -7.92 9.52
CA MET A 69 -9.52 -7.85 8.12
C MET A 69 -11.04 -8.00 8.00
N ARG A 70 -11.62 -9.04 8.63
CA ARG A 70 -13.08 -9.26 8.60
C ARG A 70 -13.86 -8.13 9.26
N ARG A 71 -13.39 -7.61 10.41
CA ARG A 71 -14.06 -6.54 11.15
C ARG A 71 -14.06 -5.23 10.38
N GLY A 72 -12.93 -4.90 9.74
CA GLY A 72 -12.77 -3.67 8.97
C GLY A 72 -13.28 -3.75 7.55
N GLY A 73 -13.60 -4.96 7.04
CA GLY A 73 -13.97 -5.18 5.65
C GLY A 73 -12.80 -4.99 4.70
N LEU A 74 -11.60 -5.44 5.08
CA LEU A 74 -10.44 -5.53 4.19
C LEU A 74 -10.44 -6.93 3.54
N ASP A 75 -10.74 -6.98 2.24
CA ASP A 75 -10.88 -8.26 1.53
C ASP A 75 -9.53 -8.87 1.15
N VAL A 76 -8.56 -8.03 0.78
CA VAL A 76 -7.27 -8.43 0.21
C VAL A 76 -6.13 -7.70 0.93
N ALA A 77 -5.16 -8.46 1.42
CA ALA A 77 -3.90 -7.95 1.95
C ALA A 77 -2.71 -8.51 1.16
N PHE A 78 -1.80 -7.63 0.74
CA PHE A 78 -0.49 -8.06 0.24
C PHE A 78 0.44 -8.29 1.41
N PHE A 79 0.67 -9.54 1.76
CA PHE A 79 1.66 -9.93 2.79
C PHE A 79 3.07 -9.86 2.23
N ILE A 80 3.95 -9.13 2.92
CA ILE A 80 5.22 -8.68 2.36
C ILE A 80 6.38 -9.57 2.77
N VAL A 81 7.10 -10.04 1.75
CA VAL A 81 8.40 -10.68 1.87
C VAL A 81 9.47 -9.58 1.86
N TYR A 82 9.60 -8.87 2.99
CA TYR A 82 10.64 -7.86 3.19
C TYR A 82 11.93 -8.48 3.72
N VAL A 83 13.07 -8.13 3.10
CA VAL A 83 14.41 -8.42 3.60
C VAL A 83 15.25 -7.14 3.57
N GLY A 84 15.79 -6.76 4.73
CA GLY A 84 16.57 -5.53 4.85
C GLY A 84 17.86 -5.56 4.03
N GLN A 85 18.25 -4.42 3.48
CA GLN A 85 19.51 -4.23 2.76
C GLN A 85 20.70 -4.38 3.72
N THR A 86 21.68 -5.17 3.31
CA THR A 86 22.98 -5.35 3.98
C THR A 86 24.12 -5.18 2.96
N ASP A 87 25.37 -5.45 3.39
CA ASP A 87 26.50 -5.52 2.46
C ASP A 87 26.23 -6.54 1.34
N ARG A 88 26.69 -6.23 0.13
CA ARG A 88 26.49 -7.06 -1.07
C ARG A 88 27.63 -8.07 -1.23
N THR A 89 27.50 -9.21 -0.54
CA THR A 89 28.45 -10.33 -0.61
C THR A 89 27.72 -11.64 -0.91
N PRO A 90 28.41 -12.67 -1.43
CA PRO A 90 27.76 -13.97 -1.67
C PRO A 90 27.06 -14.53 -0.43
N GLU A 91 27.63 -14.36 0.76
CA GLU A 91 27.09 -14.85 2.02
C GLU A 91 25.78 -14.12 2.40
N THR A 92 25.74 -12.79 2.20
CA THR A 92 24.55 -12.00 2.53
C THR A 92 23.44 -12.18 1.51
N TYR A 93 23.74 -12.43 0.24
CA TYR A 93 22.74 -12.82 -0.77
C TYR A 93 22.09 -14.17 -0.44
N GLU A 94 22.90 -15.20 -0.04
CA GLU A 94 22.33 -16.49 0.38
C GLU A 94 21.48 -16.34 1.64
N GLN A 95 21.87 -15.47 2.59
CA GLN A 95 21.06 -15.19 3.77
C GLN A 95 19.75 -14.49 3.38
N ALA A 96 19.79 -13.48 2.50
CA ALA A 96 18.60 -12.75 2.05
C ALA A 96 17.59 -13.68 1.34
N LYS A 97 18.10 -14.61 0.51
CA LYS A 97 17.29 -15.66 -0.10
C LYS A 97 16.66 -16.60 0.94
N ALA A 98 17.41 -17.03 1.94
CA ALA A 98 16.90 -17.89 3.01
C ALA A 98 15.83 -17.18 3.86
N ASP A 99 16.02 -15.89 4.11
CA ASP A 99 15.08 -15.04 4.84
C ASP A 99 13.78 -14.84 4.03
N ALA A 100 13.88 -14.59 2.73
CA ALA A 100 12.73 -14.52 1.84
C ALA A 100 11.95 -15.85 1.83
N MET A 101 12.62 -16.98 1.68
CA MET A 101 11.98 -18.31 1.72
C MET A 101 11.28 -18.60 3.05
N THR A 102 11.80 -18.07 4.16
CA THR A 102 11.17 -18.18 5.49
C THR A 102 9.82 -17.45 5.51
N LYS A 103 9.76 -16.24 4.96
CA LYS A 103 8.53 -15.45 4.89
C LYS A 103 7.51 -16.04 3.90
N PHE A 104 7.93 -16.48 2.72
CA PHE A 104 7.07 -17.23 1.79
C PHE A 104 6.45 -18.45 2.47
N SER A 105 7.27 -19.26 3.15
CA SER A 105 6.80 -20.44 3.89
C SER A 105 5.79 -20.10 4.98
N ALA A 106 5.91 -18.93 5.61
CA ALA A 106 4.98 -18.46 6.62
C ALA A 106 3.62 -18.06 6.03
N ILE A 107 3.60 -17.36 4.88
CA ILE A 107 2.36 -16.99 4.18
C ILE A 107 1.63 -18.25 3.70
N HIS A 108 2.35 -19.18 3.07
CA HIS A 108 1.78 -20.48 2.65
C HIS A 108 1.26 -21.28 3.85
N ARG A 109 1.97 -21.31 4.96
CA ARG A 109 1.50 -21.99 6.18
C ARG A 109 0.20 -21.38 6.69
N MET A 110 0.06 -20.05 6.69
CA MET A 110 -1.19 -19.38 7.05
C MET A 110 -2.34 -19.85 6.15
N ALA A 111 -2.19 -19.72 4.83
CA ALA A 111 -3.28 -19.95 3.90
C ALA A 111 -3.55 -21.44 3.64
N ASP A 112 -2.52 -22.28 3.49
CA ASP A 112 -2.68 -23.67 3.05
C ASP A 112 -2.85 -24.66 4.23
N THR A 113 -2.45 -24.24 5.45
CA THR A 113 -2.39 -25.18 6.59
C THR A 113 -3.23 -24.73 7.78
N LEU A 114 -3.06 -23.47 8.23
CA LEU A 114 -3.70 -23.01 9.46
C LEU A 114 -5.14 -22.53 9.21
N TYR A 115 -5.36 -21.75 8.16
CA TYR A 115 -6.64 -21.08 7.88
C TYR A 115 -7.12 -21.23 6.43
N PRO A 116 -7.11 -22.48 5.85
CA PRO A 116 -7.48 -22.68 4.45
C PRO A 116 -8.95 -22.39 4.15
N ASP A 117 -9.80 -22.37 5.16
CA ASP A 117 -11.22 -22.05 5.03
C ASP A 117 -11.49 -20.53 5.12
N ASP A 118 -10.55 -19.74 5.65
CA ASP A 118 -10.70 -18.32 5.91
C ASP A 118 -10.00 -17.41 4.89
N ILE A 119 -8.82 -17.83 4.40
CA ILE A 119 -7.98 -17.03 3.51
C ILE A 119 -7.32 -17.92 2.46
N GLU A 120 -7.15 -17.41 1.24
CA GLU A 120 -6.56 -18.15 0.11
C GLU A 120 -5.56 -17.25 -0.64
N ILE A 121 -4.46 -17.84 -1.16
CA ILE A 121 -3.46 -17.10 -1.93
C ILE A 121 -3.96 -16.87 -3.36
N ALA A 122 -3.91 -15.61 -3.81
CA ALA A 122 -4.18 -15.26 -5.21
C ALA A 122 -2.90 -15.33 -6.05
N TYR A 123 -2.98 -16.02 -7.18
CA TYR A 123 -1.90 -16.14 -8.16
C TYR A 123 -2.17 -15.32 -9.43
N THR A 124 -3.39 -14.84 -9.62
CA THR A 124 -3.80 -13.99 -10.75
C THR A 124 -4.72 -12.88 -10.27
N ALA A 125 -4.84 -11.83 -11.07
CA ALA A 125 -5.79 -10.76 -10.77
C ALA A 125 -7.25 -11.28 -10.70
N ASP A 126 -7.60 -12.31 -11.48
CA ASP A 126 -8.94 -12.90 -11.48
C ASP A 126 -9.18 -13.82 -10.26
N ASP A 127 -8.13 -14.34 -9.61
CA ASP A 127 -8.27 -15.07 -8.35
C ASP A 127 -8.85 -14.19 -7.25
N ILE A 128 -8.53 -12.89 -7.23
CA ILE A 128 -9.06 -11.94 -6.25
C ILE A 128 -10.59 -12.02 -6.19
N GLN A 129 -11.25 -11.86 -7.36
CA GLN A 129 -12.70 -11.91 -7.43
C GLN A 129 -13.24 -13.31 -7.08
N ARG A 130 -12.61 -14.35 -7.61
CA ARG A 130 -13.02 -15.75 -7.38
C ARG A 130 -13.00 -16.12 -5.90
N ILE A 131 -11.93 -15.74 -5.19
CA ILE A 131 -11.74 -16.07 -3.76
C ILE A 131 -12.72 -15.26 -2.91
N ASN A 132 -12.86 -13.95 -3.22
CA ASN A 132 -13.82 -13.09 -2.53
C ASN A 132 -15.26 -13.57 -2.72
N ASP A 133 -15.67 -13.96 -3.93
CA ASP A 133 -17.00 -14.53 -4.22
C ASP A 133 -17.25 -15.85 -3.44
N ALA A 134 -16.20 -16.56 -3.06
CA ALA A 134 -16.28 -17.73 -2.20
C ALA A 134 -16.40 -17.39 -0.70
N GLY A 135 -16.37 -16.11 -0.33
CA GLY A 135 -16.48 -15.61 1.04
C GLY A 135 -15.18 -15.72 1.85
N LYS A 136 -14.04 -15.96 1.20
CA LYS A 136 -12.73 -15.98 1.83
C LYS A 136 -12.03 -14.63 1.67
N LEU A 137 -11.13 -14.34 2.61
CA LEU A 137 -10.13 -13.30 2.47
C LEU A 137 -9.07 -13.71 1.46
N VAL A 138 -8.37 -12.75 0.91
CA VAL A 138 -7.34 -12.98 -0.09
C VAL A 138 -5.98 -12.58 0.46
N ALA A 139 -5.02 -13.49 0.40
CA ALA A 139 -3.60 -13.19 0.55
C ALA A 139 -2.98 -13.00 -0.83
N ALA A 140 -2.39 -11.84 -1.09
CA ALA A 140 -1.48 -11.64 -2.20
C ALA A 140 -0.05 -11.50 -1.65
N ILE A 141 0.97 -11.68 -2.49
CA ILE A 141 2.37 -11.66 -2.04
C ILE A 141 3.14 -10.61 -2.84
N GLY A 142 3.74 -9.66 -2.11
CA GLY A 142 4.73 -8.74 -2.63
C GLY A 142 6.12 -9.04 -2.05
N ILE A 143 7.15 -8.74 -2.82
CA ILE A 143 8.53 -8.73 -2.31
C ILE A 143 8.94 -7.27 -2.15
N GLU A 144 9.42 -6.90 -0.97
CA GLU A 144 10.02 -5.62 -0.73
C GLU A 144 11.54 -5.76 -0.61
N ASN A 145 12.25 -5.06 -1.51
CA ASN A 145 13.69 -5.09 -1.75
C ASN A 145 14.17 -6.23 -2.66
N GLY A 146 14.45 -5.91 -3.92
CA GLY A 146 15.05 -6.84 -4.91
C GLY A 146 16.40 -7.43 -4.50
N PHE A 147 17.00 -6.96 -3.39
CA PHE A 147 18.20 -7.56 -2.79
C PHE A 147 18.10 -9.07 -2.59
N VAL A 148 16.88 -9.60 -2.43
CA VAL A 148 16.63 -11.04 -2.25
C VAL A 148 16.98 -11.91 -3.45
N ILE A 149 17.18 -11.32 -4.65
CA ILE A 149 17.69 -12.07 -5.81
C ILE A 149 19.21 -12.05 -5.90
N GLY A 150 19.89 -11.18 -5.13
CA GLY A 150 21.32 -10.95 -5.31
C GLY A 150 21.62 -10.62 -6.77
N GLN A 151 22.51 -11.40 -7.39
CA GLN A 151 22.82 -11.34 -8.81
C GLN A 151 22.29 -12.56 -9.62
N ASP A 152 21.37 -13.34 -9.03
CA ASP A 152 20.75 -14.52 -9.67
C ASP A 152 19.33 -14.20 -10.16
N ILE A 153 19.22 -13.73 -11.39
CA ILE A 153 17.95 -13.38 -12.01
C ILE A 153 16.96 -14.57 -12.11
N THR A 154 17.45 -15.81 -12.03
CA THR A 154 16.60 -17.01 -12.12
C THR A 154 15.69 -17.16 -10.89
N LEU A 155 16.01 -16.51 -9.77
CA LEU A 155 15.18 -16.47 -8.57
C LEU A 155 13.84 -15.78 -8.80
N LEU A 156 13.73 -14.88 -9.78
CA LEU A 156 12.46 -14.24 -10.14
C LEU A 156 11.39 -15.26 -10.50
N ALA A 157 11.76 -16.28 -11.31
CA ALA A 157 10.83 -17.36 -11.67
C ALA A 157 10.43 -18.19 -10.43
N THR A 158 11.37 -18.50 -9.55
CA THR A 158 11.09 -19.21 -8.30
C THR A 158 10.13 -18.44 -7.40
N TYR A 159 10.35 -17.13 -7.22
CA TYR A 159 9.48 -16.30 -6.41
C TYR A 159 8.09 -16.09 -7.03
N HIS A 160 8.02 -16.00 -8.37
CA HIS A 160 6.75 -15.98 -9.08
C HIS A 160 5.94 -17.27 -8.85
N GLU A 161 6.59 -18.46 -8.93
CA GLU A 161 5.96 -19.75 -8.62
C GLU A 161 5.47 -19.83 -7.18
N LEU A 162 6.16 -19.18 -6.23
CA LEU A 162 5.76 -19.07 -4.82
C LEU A 162 4.66 -18.02 -4.59
N GLY A 163 4.21 -17.32 -5.62
CA GLY A 163 3.08 -16.39 -5.54
C GLY A 163 3.44 -14.91 -5.50
N ALA A 164 4.71 -14.52 -5.58
CA ALA A 164 5.07 -13.11 -5.68
C ALA A 164 4.45 -12.47 -6.94
N ARG A 165 3.79 -11.33 -6.78
CA ARG A 165 3.13 -10.61 -7.89
C ARG A 165 3.64 -9.19 -8.07
N TYR A 166 4.42 -8.68 -7.13
CA TYR A 166 5.26 -7.52 -7.35
C TYR A 166 6.62 -7.65 -6.65
N ILE A 167 7.60 -6.89 -7.12
CA ILE A 167 8.91 -6.76 -6.47
C ILE A 167 9.31 -5.28 -6.50
N THR A 168 9.57 -4.71 -5.30
CA THR A 168 10.18 -3.40 -5.14
C THR A 168 11.67 -3.48 -5.48
N LEU A 169 12.13 -2.70 -6.45
CA LEU A 169 13.48 -2.84 -7.01
C LEU A 169 14.59 -2.63 -5.98
N ALA A 170 14.45 -1.65 -5.08
CA ALA A 170 15.36 -1.43 -3.94
C ALA A 170 14.55 -0.91 -2.74
N HIS A 171 15.11 -1.01 -1.53
CA HIS A 171 14.52 -0.43 -0.31
C HIS A 171 15.40 0.73 0.21
N GLY A 172 15.68 0.82 1.50
CA GLY A 172 16.66 1.76 2.05
C GLY A 172 18.08 1.23 1.78
N GLY A 173 18.89 2.03 1.11
CA GLY A 173 20.20 1.68 0.58
C GLY A 173 20.14 1.19 -0.87
N HIS A 174 21.19 1.51 -1.64
CA HIS A 174 21.35 1.06 -3.02
C HIS A 174 21.58 -0.45 -3.07
N ASN A 175 21.16 -1.10 -4.17
CA ASN A 175 21.47 -2.49 -4.42
C ASN A 175 21.95 -2.67 -5.89
N ASP A 176 22.12 -3.92 -6.34
CA ASP A 176 22.60 -4.17 -7.71
C ASP A 176 21.61 -3.79 -8.80
N ILE A 177 20.34 -3.52 -8.44
CA ILE A 177 19.23 -3.27 -9.39
C ILE A 177 19.03 -1.77 -9.60
N ALA A 178 18.96 -0.97 -8.51
CA ALA A 178 18.57 0.44 -8.60
C ALA A 178 19.05 1.27 -7.41
N ASP A 179 19.13 2.57 -7.64
CA ASP A 179 19.36 3.56 -6.59
C ASP A 179 18.12 3.74 -5.73
N SER A 180 18.34 3.78 -4.41
CA SER A 180 17.32 4.06 -3.40
C SER A 180 17.08 5.56 -3.22
N SER A 181 15.86 5.96 -2.87
CA SER A 181 15.53 7.33 -2.43
C SER A 181 16.09 7.66 -1.03
N THR A 182 16.58 6.64 -0.32
CA THR A 182 17.17 6.75 1.04
C THR A 182 18.50 6.01 1.11
N PRO A 183 19.58 6.57 0.52
CA PRO A 183 20.92 5.98 0.59
C PRO A 183 21.37 5.75 2.04
N ARG A 184 22.16 4.70 2.28
CA ARG A 184 22.66 4.33 3.60
C ARG A 184 24.18 4.47 3.69
N SER A 185 24.64 5.57 4.27
CA SER A 185 26.07 5.82 4.45
C SER A 185 26.80 4.76 5.27
N ASN A 186 26.10 4.05 6.17
CA ASN A 186 26.66 2.92 6.91
C ASN A 186 26.89 1.66 6.06
N LEU A 187 26.30 1.58 4.86
CA LEU A 187 26.57 0.58 3.83
C LEU A 187 27.56 1.06 2.78
N GLY A 188 28.04 2.32 2.92
CA GLY A 188 28.98 2.91 1.99
C GLY A 188 28.32 3.59 0.78
N ASP A 189 27.00 3.80 0.81
CA ASP A 189 26.28 4.44 -0.27
C ASP A 189 26.68 5.92 -0.39
N ASP A 190 26.96 6.36 -1.62
CA ASP A 190 26.96 7.74 -2.04
C ASP A 190 25.52 8.24 -2.29
N GLU A 191 25.33 9.45 -2.79
CA GLU A 191 24.01 9.98 -3.14
C GLU A 191 23.35 9.19 -4.28
N GLU A 192 24.13 8.77 -5.26
CA GLU A 192 23.75 7.91 -6.39
C GLU A 192 24.89 6.92 -6.67
N GLU A 193 24.56 5.69 -7.02
CA GLU A 193 25.53 4.67 -7.45
C GLU A 193 25.40 4.40 -8.96
N HIS A 194 24.17 4.26 -9.45
CA HIS A 194 23.88 3.91 -10.85
C HIS A 194 23.36 5.09 -11.66
N GLY A 195 22.99 6.19 -10.99
CA GLY A 195 22.29 7.32 -11.60
C GLY A 195 20.83 7.00 -11.97
N GLY A 196 20.28 5.92 -11.41
CA GLY A 196 18.95 5.43 -11.67
C GLY A 196 18.85 3.90 -11.56
N VAL A 197 18.38 3.23 -12.61
CA VAL A 197 18.37 1.77 -12.76
C VAL A 197 19.71 1.31 -13.34
N SER A 198 20.31 0.26 -12.79
CA SER A 198 21.57 -0.32 -13.29
C SER A 198 21.37 -1.14 -14.57
N GLU A 199 22.45 -1.52 -15.27
CA GLU A 199 22.37 -2.45 -16.40
C GLU A 199 21.75 -3.80 -16.00
N PHE A 200 22.08 -4.33 -14.81
CA PHE A 200 21.44 -5.53 -14.27
C PHE A 200 19.95 -5.27 -13.96
N GLY A 201 19.61 -4.09 -13.46
CA GLY A 201 18.23 -3.68 -13.20
C GLY A 201 17.37 -3.64 -14.46
N GLU A 202 17.94 -3.25 -15.62
CA GLU A 202 17.23 -3.35 -16.91
C GLU A 202 16.86 -4.81 -17.25
N GLU A 203 17.79 -5.76 -17.03
CA GLU A 203 17.54 -7.18 -17.22
C GLU A 203 16.47 -7.71 -16.25
N VAL A 204 16.52 -7.26 -14.99
CA VAL A 204 15.52 -7.62 -13.95
C VAL A 204 14.13 -7.13 -14.34
N ILE A 205 13.97 -5.87 -14.76
CA ILE A 205 12.69 -5.32 -15.21
C ILE A 205 12.14 -6.10 -16.41
N ALA A 206 13.00 -6.41 -17.39
CA ALA A 206 12.61 -7.19 -18.57
C ALA A 206 12.13 -8.60 -18.19
N GLU A 207 12.82 -9.27 -17.25
CA GLU A 207 12.44 -10.60 -16.79
C GLU A 207 11.15 -10.56 -15.91
N MET A 208 10.96 -9.52 -15.08
CA MET A 208 9.72 -9.31 -14.35
C MET A 208 8.52 -9.16 -15.30
N ASN A 209 8.66 -8.34 -16.36
CA ASN A 209 7.62 -8.21 -17.39
C ASN A 209 7.33 -9.54 -18.08
N ARG A 210 8.38 -10.34 -18.39
CA ARG A 210 8.22 -11.66 -19.01
C ARG A 210 7.47 -12.65 -18.13
N LEU A 211 7.68 -12.59 -16.81
CA LEU A 211 7.07 -13.50 -15.85
C LEU A 211 5.66 -13.05 -15.41
N GLY A 212 5.28 -11.81 -15.65
CA GLY A 212 4.01 -11.27 -15.13
C GLY A 212 4.11 -10.78 -13.70
N ILE A 213 5.29 -10.28 -13.28
CA ILE A 213 5.52 -9.65 -11.99
C ILE A 213 5.44 -8.13 -12.18
N MET A 214 4.60 -7.44 -11.42
CA MET A 214 4.52 -5.98 -11.43
C MET A 214 5.84 -5.37 -10.91
N VAL A 215 6.38 -4.40 -11.64
CA VAL A 215 7.55 -3.63 -11.21
C VAL A 215 7.09 -2.58 -10.20
N ASP A 216 7.57 -2.68 -8.96
CA ASP A 216 7.25 -1.71 -7.93
C ASP A 216 8.37 -0.67 -7.79
N VAL A 217 7.96 0.59 -7.92
CA VAL A 217 8.85 1.76 -7.89
C VAL A 217 8.85 2.51 -6.55
N SER A 218 8.17 1.99 -5.53
CA SER A 218 8.30 2.50 -4.17
C SER A 218 9.76 2.38 -3.71
N HIS A 219 10.23 3.26 -2.84
CA HIS A 219 11.58 3.31 -2.29
C HIS A 219 12.74 3.70 -3.21
N ILE A 220 12.64 3.51 -4.52
CA ILE A 220 13.74 3.83 -5.43
C ILE A 220 13.89 5.34 -5.65
N SER A 221 15.07 5.77 -6.08
CA SER A 221 15.35 7.17 -6.36
C SER A 221 14.44 7.72 -7.47
N LYS A 222 14.34 9.05 -7.56
CA LYS A 222 13.56 9.68 -8.64
C LYS A 222 14.04 9.23 -10.02
N ASN A 223 15.36 9.21 -10.26
CA ASN A 223 15.92 8.78 -11.53
C ASN A 223 15.60 7.32 -11.82
N ALA A 224 15.74 6.43 -10.82
CA ALA A 224 15.40 5.02 -10.96
C ALA A 224 13.91 4.80 -11.27
N MET A 225 13.01 5.59 -10.65
CA MET A 225 11.58 5.54 -10.96
C MET A 225 11.27 5.95 -12.41
N LEU A 226 11.86 7.04 -12.87
CA LEU A 226 11.68 7.52 -14.25
C LEU A 226 12.24 6.51 -15.26
N ASP A 227 13.39 5.90 -14.97
CA ASP A 227 13.95 4.82 -15.78
C ASP A 227 13.06 3.59 -15.79
N ALA A 228 12.60 3.11 -14.63
CA ALA A 228 11.72 1.94 -14.53
C ALA A 228 10.42 2.14 -15.31
N ALA A 229 9.79 3.33 -15.20
CA ALA A 229 8.59 3.66 -15.98
C ALA A 229 8.81 3.68 -17.49
N ARG A 230 10.02 4.05 -17.94
CA ARG A 230 10.42 4.05 -19.37
C ARG A 230 10.81 2.67 -19.88
N LEU A 231 11.49 1.87 -19.05
CA LEU A 231 12.04 0.55 -19.41
C LEU A 231 10.98 -0.56 -19.37
N SER A 232 10.02 -0.46 -18.45
CA SER A 232 8.99 -1.47 -18.31
C SER A 232 8.05 -1.52 -19.52
N ALA A 233 7.89 -2.70 -20.09
CA ALA A 233 6.94 -2.96 -21.18
C ALA A 233 5.47 -3.02 -20.67
N ALA A 234 5.27 -3.13 -19.36
CA ALA A 234 3.97 -3.15 -18.69
C ALA A 234 3.85 -1.97 -17.71
N PRO A 235 2.64 -1.59 -17.30
CA PRO A 235 2.46 -0.56 -16.28
C PRO A 235 3.17 -0.91 -14.97
N VAL A 236 3.83 0.08 -14.34
CA VAL A 236 4.48 -0.07 -13.03
C VAL A 236 3.52 0.29 -11.89
N ILE A 237 3.83 -0.14 -10.67
CA ILE A 237 3.13 0.30 -9.46
C ILE A 237 4.08 1.06 -8.54
N ALA A 238 3.55 2.01 -7.75
CA ALA A 238 4.16 2.42 -6.51
C ALA A 238 3.31 1.82 -5.39
N SER A 239 3.74 0.70 -4.81
CA SER A 239 2.93 -0.11 -3.89
C SER A 239 2.56 0.64 -2.61
N HIS A 240 3.39 1.59 -2.15
CA HIS A 240 3.18 2.41 -0.96
C HIS A 240 4.02 3.70 -1.04
N SER A 241 3.47 4.74 -1.66
CA SER A 241 4.08 6.08 -1.77
C SER A 241 3.02 7.16 -1.61
N SER A 242 3.43 8.40 -1.31
CA SER A 242 2.52 9.54 -1.19
C SER A 242 2.96 10.71 -2.05
N VAL A 243 2.35 11.89 -1.87
CA VAL A 243 2.57 13.06 -2.72
C VAL A 243 3.58 14.02 -2.06
N ARG A 244 4.68 14.31 -2.76
CA ARG A 244 5.76 15.17 -2.26
C ARG A 244 5.36 16.64 -2.14
N ALA A 245 4.44 17.10 -2.98
CA ALA A 245 3.94 18.47 -2.90
C ALA A 245 3.17 18.78 -1.60
N ILE A 246 2.63 17.75 -0.92
CA ILE A 246 1.95 17.88 0.37
C ILE A 246 2.93 17.65 1.52
N ALA A 247 3.74 16.60 1.44
CA ALA A 247 4.75 16.26 2.44
C ALA A 247 6.10 16.05 1.74
N ASP A 248 7.02 17.01 1.87
CA ASP A 248 8.35 16.95 1.22
C ASP A 248 9.23 15.90 1.90
N HIS A 249 9.03 14.67 1.50
CA HIS A 249 9.77 13.50 1.96
C HIS A 249 10.35 12.74 0.75
N PRO A 250 11.59 12.21 0.80
CA PRO A 250 12.21 11.54 -0.35
C PRO A 250 11.48 10.27 -0.79
N ARG A 251 10.66 9.67 0.08
CA ARG A 251 9.80 8.52 -0.24
C ARG A 251 8.54 8.89 -1.00
N ASN A 252 8.18 10.16 -1.05
CA ASN A 252 7.01 10.66 -1.75
C ASN A 252 7.35 11.05 -3.19
N MET A 253 6.40 10.85 -4.09
CA MET A 253 6.54 11.13 -5.52
C MET A 253 6.25 12.62 -5.79
N ASP A 254 7.12 13.26 -6.56
CA ASP A 254 6.87 14.60 -7.08
C ASP A 254 5.98 14.57 -8.34
N ASP A 255 5.58 15.74 -8.83
CA ASP A 255 4.68 15.86 -9.98
C ASP A 255 5.23 15.22 -11.26
N GLU A 256 6.55 15.28 -11.49
CA GLU A 256 7.20 14.67 -12.65
C GLU A 256 7.10 13.14 -12.59
N GLN A 257 7.35 12.56 -11.41
CA GLN A 257 7.21 11.12 -11.19
C GLN A 257 5.74 10.67 -11.34
N LEU A 258 4.78 11.41 -10.78
CA LEU A 258 3.35 11.13 -10.92
C LEU A 258 2.91 11.18 -12.38
N LEU A 259 3.35 12.17 -13.14
CA LEU A 259 3.03 12.29 -14.57
C LEU A 259 3.68 11.16 -15.40
N ALA A 260 4.92 10.78 -15.09
CA ALA A 260 5.57 9.63 -15.74
C ALA A 260 4.85 8.31 -15.43
N LEU A 261 4.39 8.11 -14.19
CA LEU A 261 3.57 6.97 -13.80
C LEU A 261 2.28 6.90 -14.62
N LYS A 262 1.58 8.03 -14.74
CA LYS A 262 0.36 8.14 -15.57
C LYS A 262 0.64 7.79 -17.03
N GLU A 263 1.71 8.33 -17.61
CA GLU A 263 2.10 8.09 -19.01
C GLU A 263 2.40 6.61 -19.27
N ASN A 264 3.05 5.94 -18.31
CA ASN A 264 3.29 4.49 -18.32
C ASN A 264 2.00 3.68 -18.15
N GLY A 265 0.89 4.25 -17.68
CA GLY A 265 -0.36 3.56 -17.36
C GLY A 265 -0.41 2.95 -15.97
N GLY A 266 0.56 3.25 -15.12
CA GLY A 266 0.72 2.72 -13.77
C GLY A 266 -0.28 3.23 -12.74
N VAL A 267 -0.06 2.86 -11.48
CA VAL A 267 -0.86 3.27 -10.33
C VAL A 267 0.01 3.54 -9.11
N MET A 268 -0.23 4.65 -8.41
CA MET A 268 0.34 4.94 -7.09
C MET A 268 -0.66 4.56 -6.01
N GLN A 269 -0.28 3.67 -5.11
CA GLN A 269 -1.03 3.37 -3.89
C GLN A 269 -0.59 4.37 -2.83
N THR A 270 -1.48 5.29 -2.47
CA THR A 270 -1.22 6.29 -1.44
C THR A 270 -1.02 5.62 -0.10
N VAL A 271 0.08 5.91 0.60
CA VAL A 271 0.44 5.20 1.83
C VAL A 271 0.05 5.97 3.09
N ALA A 272 -0.54 5.26 4.06
CA ALA A 272 -0.94 5.80 5.35
C ALA A 272 0.17 5.74 6.42
N LEU A 273 1.41 6.07 6.06
CA LEU A 273 2.52 6.19 6.99
C LEU A 273 2.64 7.65 7.46
N GLY A 274 2.47 7.88 8.75
CA GLY A 274 2.29 9.22 9.32
C GLY A 274 3.33 10.25 8.87
N GLY A 275 4.64 9.88 8.82
CA GLY A 275 5.71 10.77 8.39
C GLY A 275 5.72 11.07 6.88
N TYR A 276 5.05 10.27 6.06
CA TYR A 276 4.89 10.52 4.61
C TYR A 276 3.60 11.27 4.29
N VAL A 277 2.62 11.18 5.19
CA VAL A 277 1.35 11.92 5.08
C VAL A 277 1.51 13.36 5.58
N LYS A 278 2.24 13.56 6.68
CA LYS A 278 2.36 14.87 7.31
C LYS A 278 3.75 15.07 7.91
N ILE A 279 4.45 16.09 7.46
CA ILE A 279 5.74 16.45 8.04
C ILE A 279 5.52 17.05 9.43
N ASP A 280 6.14 16.44 10.44
CA ASP A 280 6.10 16.96 11.79
C ASP A 280 6.75 18.35 11.88
N ASP A 281 6.17 19.24 12.68
CA ASP A 281 6.78 20.50 13.06
C ASP A 281 8.14 20.22 13.73
N PRO A 282 9.22 20.93 13.36
CA PRO A 282 10.53 20.79 14.00
C PRO A 282 10.47 20.83 15.54
N ALA A 283 9.61 21.68 16.12
CA ALA A 283 9.42 21.74 17.57
C ALA A 283 8.80 20.44 18.14
N LYS A 284 7.92 19.77 17.40
CA LYS A 284 7.40 18.43 17.78
C LYS A 284 8.51 17.40 17.77
N VAL A 285 9.35 17.41 16.72
CA VAL A 285 10.49 16.50 16.59
C VAL A 285 11.45 16.66 17.77
N ASP A 286 11.82 17.89 18.12
CA ASP A 286 12.70 18.20 19.25
C ASP A 286 12.07 17.76 20.58
N ALA A 287 10.79 18.03 20.80
CA ALA A 287 10.07 17.61 22.01
C ALA A 287 10.00 16.08 22.13
N ARG A 288 9.71 15.38 21.02
CA ARG A 288 9.70 13.92 20.97
C ARG A 288 11.09 13.32 21.25
N ASN A 289 12.14 13.92 20.70
CA ASN A 289 13.52 13.49 20.97
C ASN A 289 13.86 13.67 22.45
N THR A 290 13.43 14.77 23.08
CA THR A 290 13.60 15.01 24.51
C THR A 290 12.89 13.91 25.32
N VAL A 291 11.65 13.56 25.00
CA VAL A 291 10.94 12.46 25.66
C VAL A 291 11.67 11.14 25.46
N ARG A 292 12.17 10.84 24.26
CA ARG A 292 12.96 9.62 24.01
C ARG A 292 14.21 9.55 24.87
N GLU A 293 14.92 10.67 25.02
CA GLU A 293 16.11 10.77 25.87
C GLU A 293 15.75 10.53 27.35
N GLU A 294 14.66 11.10 27.87
CA GLU A 294 14.16 10.89 29.24
C GLU A 294 13.96 9.39 29.56
N PHE A 295 13.50 8.60 28.57
CA PHE A 295 13.26 7.16 28.68
C PHE A 295 14.44 6.30 28.22
N GLY A 296 15.59 6.89 27.83
CA GLY A 296 16.76 6.18 27.34
C GLY A 296 16.56 5.45 26.01
N ILE A 297 15.63 5.94 25.16
CA ILE A 297 15.28 5.35 23.88
C ILE A 297 16.25 5.86 22.81
N THR A 298 17.28 5.06 22.51
CA THR A 298 18.29 5.36 21.47
C THR A 298 18.13 4.51 20.21
N SER A 299 17.27 3.50 20.25
CA SER A 299 17.02 2.57 19.14
C SER A 299 15.64 1.92 19.29
N PHE A 300 15.15 1.27 18.23
CA PHE A 300 13.96 0.44 18.31
C PHE A 300 14.06 -0.67 19.38
N GLN A 301 15.24 -1.27 19.50
CA GLN A 301 15.46 -2.30 20.53
C GLN A 301 15.36 -1.72 21.95
N SER A 302 15.90 -0.51 22.22
CA SER A 302 15.79 0.11 23.53
C SER A 302 14.33 0.49 23.86
N PHE A 303 13.54 0.88 22.85
CA PHE A 303 12.09 1.10 23.00
C PHE A 303 11.36 -0.21 23.39
N ARG A 304 11.65 -1.31 22.72
CA ARG A 304 11.06 -2.63 23.04
C ARG A 304 11.42 -3.14 24.43
N ASN A 305 12.55 -2.73 24.97
CA ASN A 305 13.02 -3.13 26.30
C ASN A 305 12.39 -2.33 27.45
N LEU A 306 11.55 -1.32 27.17
CA LEU A 306 10.81 -0.60 28.20
C LEU A 306 9.89 -1.57 28.95
N SER A 307 9.80 -1.43 30.29
CA SER A 307 8.76 -2.11 31.06
C SER A 307 7.36 -1.59 30.67
N GLU A 308 6.32 -2.33 30.99
CA GLU A 308 4.93 -1.90 30.76
C GLU A 308 4.65 -0.53 31.40
N GLU A 309 5.13 -0.30 32.62
CA GLU A 309 4.98 0.98 33.32
C GLU A 309 5.73 2.12 32.57
N GLN A 310 6.97 1.88 32.14
CA GLN A 310 7.73 2.88 31.38
C GLN A 310 7.10 3.16 30.01
N ARG A 311 6.56 2.14 29.36
CA ARG A 311 5.82 2.30 28.09
C ARG A 311 4.59 3.18 28.31
N ALA A 312 3.75 2.87 29.31
CA ALA A 312 2.57 3.67 29.61
C ALA A 312 2.92 5.14 29.94
N GLN A 313 4.02 5.38 30.64
CA GLN A 313 4.50 6.75 30.92
C GLN A 313 5.00 7.44 29.66
N TYR A 314 5.75 6.73 28.80
CA TYR A 314 6.18 7.26 27.52
C TYR A 314 5.00 7.61 26.62
N ASP A 315 4.02 6.71 26.47
CA ASP A 315 2.84 6.90 25.65
C ASP A 315 2.01 8.10 26.14
N ALA A 316 1.88 8.28 27.47
CA ALA A 316 1.22 9.45 28.03
C ALA A 316 1.93 10.76 27.68
N ARG A 317 3.28 10.78 27.68
CA ARG A 317 4.07 11.95 27.27
C ARG A 317 3.95 12.23 25.77
N ILE A 318 3.88 11.19 24.94
CA ILE A 318 3.63 11.37 23.50
C ILE A 318 2.22 11.91 23.26
N ALA A 319 1.21 11.41 23.96
CA ALA A 319 -0.15 11.91 23.86
C ALA A 319 -0.26 13.41 24.20
N GLU A 320 0.50 13.91 25.20
CA GLU A 320 0.57 15.36 25.49
C GLU A 320 1.14 16.17 24.30
N LEU A 321 2.13 15.61 23.58
CA LEU A 321 2.67 16.24 22.37
C LEU A 321 1.66 16.22 21.22
N ASP A 322 0.91 15.14 21.08
CA ASP A 322 -0.10 14.98 20.05
C ASP A 322 -1.32 15.89 20.25
N GLU A 323 -1.64 16.28 21.48
CA GLU A 323 -2.63 17.34 21.73
C GLU A 323 -2.18 18.70 21.18
N GLN A 324 -0.88 19.00 21.26
CA GLN A 324 -0.32 20.26 20.74
C GLN A 324 -0.04 20.20 19.24
N TRP A 325 0.43 19.08 18.74
CA TRP A 325 0.78 18.83 17.35
C TRP A 325 0.11 17.54 16.86
N PRO A 326 -1.16 17.59 16.43
CA PRO A 326 -1.89 16.40 16.02
C PRO A 326 -1.15 15.58 14.96
N PRO A 327 -1.06 14.25 15.15
CA PRO A 327 -0.47 13.35 14.16
C PRO A 327 -1.29 13.32 12.89
N ALA A 328 -0.77 12.66 11.85
CA ALA A 328 -1.49 12.43 10.60
C ALA A 328 -2.79 11.67 10.84
N SER A 329 -3.83 12.04 10.10
CA SER A 329 -5.18 11.46 10.17
C SER A 329 -5.64 10.95 8.82
N VAL A 330 -6.74 10.17 8.79
CA VAL A 330 -7.40 9.75 7.54
C VAL A 330 -7.74 10.95 6.65
N SER A 331 -8.11 12.11 7.23
CA SER A 331 -8.36 13.32 6.45
C SER A 331 -7.10 13.84 5.78
N ASP A 332 -5.95 13.92 6.49
CA ASP A 332 -4.66 14.30 5.91
C ASP A 332 -4.22 13.29 4.82
N PHE A 333 -4.48 12.01 5.03
CA PHE A 333 -4.20 10.94 4.05
C PHE A 333 -5.01 11.12 2.75
N VAL A 334 -6.31 11.41 2.85
CA VAL A 334 -7.15 11.62 1.66
C VAL A 334 -6.79 12.93 0.94
N ASP A 335 -6.15 13.92 1.59
CA ASP A 335 -5.59 15.09 0.89
C ASP A 335 -4.55 14.69 -0.17
N HIS A 336 -3.73 13.65 0.08
CA HIS A 336 -2.80 13.11 -0.90
C HIS A 336 -3.54 12.43 -2.06
N ILE A 337 -4.63 11.70 -1.78
CA ILE A 337 -5.48 11.10 -2.82
C ILE A 337 -6.09 12.21 -3.69
N ASP A 338 -6.67 13.24 -3.07
CA ASP A 338 -7.26 14.38 -3.80
C ASP A 338 -6.23 15.07 -4.70
N TYR A 339 -5.03 15.31 -4.20
CA TYR A 339 -3.96 15.92 -4.99
C TYR A 339 -3.59 15.06 -6.20
N ALA A 340 -3.31 13.77 -5.95
CA ALA A 340 -2.92 12.83 -7.01
C ALA A 340 -4.05 12.67 -8.05
N VAL A 341 -5.30 12.49 -7.62
CA VAL A 341 -6.46 12.40 -8.52
C VAL A 341 -6.60 13.65 -9.37
N ASN A 342 -6.42 14.83 -8.79
CA ASN A 342 -6.49 16.10 -9.56
C ASN A 342 -5.35 16.23 -10.58
N LEU A 343 -4.15 15.69 -10.30
CA LEU A 343 -2.98 15.81 -11.19
C LEU A 343 -2.97 14.72 -12.27
N ILE A 344 -3.15 13.47 -11.88
CA ILE A 344 -2.97 12.31 -12.77
C ILE A 344 -4.27 11.59 -13.15
N GLY A 345 -5.37 11.89 -12.47
CA GLY A 345 -6.68 11.27 -12.70
C GLY A 345 -6.95 10.07 -11.81
N ILE A 346 -8.23 9.77 -11.60
CA ILE A 346 -8.71 8.71 -10.69
C ILE A 346 -8.17 7.32 -11.03
N ASP A 347 -7.90 7.03 -12.29
CA ASP A 347 -7.49 5.71 -12.78
C ASP A 347 -6.04 5.33 -12.40
N HIS A 348 -5.28 6.26 -11.81
CA HIS A 348 -3.84 6.10 -11.48
C HIS A 348 -3.54 6.20 -9.98
N VAL A 349 -4.57 6.20 -9.12
CA VAL A 349 -4.43 6.35 -7.67
C VAL A 349 -5.10 5.19 -6.96
N GLY A 350 -4.50 4.74 -5.85
CA GLY A 350 -5.02 3.69 -5.00
C GLY A 350 -4.67 3.93 -3.53
N ILE A 351 -4.82 2.90 -2.71
CA ILE A 351 -4.73 2.94 -1.25
C ILE A 351 -3.78 1.86 -0.75
N SER A 352 -2.95 2.22 0.23
CA SER A 352 -2.05 1.32 0.96
C SER A 352 -1.89 1.79 2.40
N SER A 353 -1.70 0.87 3.33
CA SER A 353 -1.53 1.20 4.74
C SER A 353 -0.07 1.26 5.19
N ASP A 354 0.76 0.37 4.71
CA ASP A 354 2.08 0.03 5.28
C ASP A 354 1.95 -0.50 6.73
N PHE A 355 0.87 -1.24 7.01
CA PHE A 355 0.64 -1.83 8.33
C PHE A 355 1.76 -2.80 8.70
N ASP A 356 2.12 -2.75 10.00
CA ASP A 356 3.23 -3.52 10.56
C ASP A 356 4.63 -3.20 10.01
N GLY A 357 4.73 -2.34 8.96
CA GLY A 357 5.96 -1.77 8.41
C GLY A 357 6.28 -0.37 8.93
N GLY A 358 5.29 0.32 9.48
CA GLY A 358 5.42 1.68 10.02
C GLY A 358 4.17 2.51 9.83
N GLY A 359 3.20 1.99 9.11
CA GLY A 359 1.92 2.60 8.84
C GLY A 359 0.99 2.70 10.04
N GLY A 360 -0.14 3.32 9.81
CA GLY A 360 -1.14 3.62 10.82
C GLY A 360 -1.19 5.12 11.15
N ILE A 361 -2.37 5.67 10.99
CA ILE A 361 -2.70 7.09 11.20
C ILE A 361 -3.96 7.21 12.05
N VAL A 362 -4.24 8.38 12.59
CA VAL A 362 -5.46 8.59 13.38
C VAL A 362 -6.71 8.31 12.55
N GLY A 363 -7.50 7.35 13.00
CA GLY A 363 -8.70 6.87 12.33
C GLY A 363 -8.48 5.70 11.37
N TRP A 364 -7.23 5.24 11.17
CA TRP A 364 -6.89 4.00 10.49
C TRP A 364 -5.60 3.43 11.06
N GLN A 365 -5.70 2.84 12.26
CA GLN A 365 -4.58 2.32 13.02
C GLN A 365 -4.30 0.83 12.74
N ASP A 366 -5.31 0.10 12.30
CA ASP A 366 -5.22 -1.31 11.93
C ASP A 366 -6.28 -1.66 10.88
N ALA A 367 -6.21 -2.87 10.34
CA ALA A 367 -7.14 -3.37 9.32
C ALA A 367 -8.61 -3.36 9.78
N GLY A 368 -8.87 -3.35 11.08
CA GLY A 368 -10.24 -3.27 11.63
C GLY A 368 -10.90 -1.91 11.47
N GLU A 369 -10.14 -0.87 11.12
CA GLU A 369 -10.62 0.50 10.93
C GLU A 369 -10.73 0.91 9.44
N THR A 370 -10.56 -0.01 8.49
CA THR A 370 -10.50 0.21 7.03
C THR A 370 -11.72 0.97 6.49
N LEU A 371 -12.92 0.74 7.05
CA LEU A 371 -14.14 1.47 6.70
C LEU A 371 -14.00 3.00 6.83
N ASN A 372 -13.15 3.48 7.75
CA ASN A 372 -13.02 4.92 7.99
C ASN A 372 -12.44 5.66 6.77
N VAL A 373 -11.60 4.99 5.96
CA VAL A 373 -11.09 5.56 4.71
C VAL A 373 -12.24 5.73 3.70
N THR A 374 -13.07 4.71 3.54
CA THR A 374 -14.26 4.81 2.67
C THR A 374 -15.21 5.91 3.15
N LEU A 375 -15.40 6.06 4.46
CA LEU A 375 -16.24 7.12 5.04
C LEU A 375 -15.70 8.51 4.68
N GLU A 376 -14.39 8.73 4.76
CA GLU A 376 -13.78 10.01 4.39
C GLU A 376 -13.91 10.28 2.89
N LEU A 377 -13.71 9.27 2.03
CA LEU A 377 -13.92 9.39 0.59
C LEU A 377 -15.36 9.77 0.25
N VAL A 378 -16.35 9.15 0.92
CA VAL A 378 -17.78 9.52 0.76
C VAL A 378 -18.03 10.97 1.22
N ARG A 379 -17.46 11.40 2.34
CA ARG A 379 -17.57 12.78 2.84
C ARG A 379 -17.00 13.80 1.85
N ARG A 380 -15.96 13.42 1.09
CA ARG A 380 -15.37 14.25 0.03
C ARG A 380 -16.11 14.21 -1.30
N GLY A 381 -17.14 13.37 -1.40
CA GLY A 381 -18.00 13.30 -2.57
C GLY A 381 -17.51 12.37 -3.68
N TYR A 382 -16.58 11.46 -3.38
CA TYR A 382 -16.22 10.39 -4.31
C TYR A 382 -17.43 9.48 -4.57
N SER A 383 -17.65 9.13 -5.83
CA SER A 383 -18.69 8.18 -6.22
C SER A 383 -18.30 6.74 -5.82
N GLU A 384 -19.28 5.84 -5.76
CA GLU A 384 -19.01 4.40 -5.56
C GLU A 384 -18.04 3.85 -6.62
N GLU A 385 -18.15 4.29 -7.88
CA GLU A 385 -17.23 3.91 -8.95
C GLU A 385 -15.80 4.38 -8.68
N ASP A 386 -15.62 5.62 -8.21
CA ASP A 386 -14.31 6.16 -7.86
C ASP A 386 -13.72 5.42 -6.65
N ILE A 387 -14.52 5.13 -5.63
CA ILE A 387 -14.11 4.39 -4.44
C ILE A 387 -13.69 2.96 -4.80
N ALA A 388 -14.43 2.29 -5.69
CA ALA A 388 -14.06 0.98 -6.20
C ALA A 388 -12.73 1.00 -6.97
N LYS A 389 -12.45 2.07 -7.75
CA LYS A 389 -11.17 2.25 -8.42
C LYS A 389 -10.02 2.44 -7.43
N LEU A 390 -10.20 3.31 -6.43
CA LEU A 390 -9.19 3.60 -5.42
C LEU A 390 -8.84 2.37 -4.57
N TRP A 391 -9.84 1.60 -4.12
CA TRP A 391 -9.61 0.45 -3.28
C TRP A 391 -8.94 -0.73 -3.99
N GLY A 392 -9.29 -1.03 -5.22
CA GLY A 392 -8.72 -2.20 -5.88
C GLY A 392 -8.76 -2.17 -7.39
N GLY A 393 -9.75 -1.48 -7.99
CA GLY A 393 -9.99 -1.52 -9.43
C GLY A 393 -8.79 -1.10 -10.26
N ASN A 394 -8.05 -0.06 -9.83
CA ASN A 394 -6.87 0.43 -10.54
C ASN A 394 -5.69 -0.52 -10.44
N LEU A 395 -5.44 -1.12 -9.27
CA LEU A 395 -4.41 -2.14 -9.11
C LEU A 395 -4.71 -3.37 -9.97
N LEU A 396 -5.95 -3.88 -9.92
CA LEU A 396 -6.36 -5.05 -10.72
C LEU A 396 -6.28 -4.79 -12.22
N ARG A 397 -6.53 -3.55 -12.67
CA ARG A 397 -6.29 -3.14 -14.06
C ARG A 397 -4.81 -3.28 -14.43
N VAL A 398 -3.92 -2.77 -13.58
CA VAL A 398 -2.46 -2.86 -13.81
C VAL A 398 -2.01 -4.32 -13.78
N TRP A 399 -2.43 -5.09 -12.80
CA TRP A 399 -2.04 -6.50 -12.67
C TRP A 399 -2.48 -7.32 -13.90
N ARG A 400 -3.74 -7.18 -14.37
CA ARG A 400 -4.20 -7.82 -15.61
C ARG A 400 -3.40 -7.41 -16.85
N GLU A 401 -2.99 -6.14 -16.91
CA GLU A 401 -2.17 -5.66 -18.04
C GLU A 401 -0.76 -6.26 -18.01
N VAL A 402 -0.16 -6.41 -16.82
CA VAL A 402 1.12 -7.10 -16.63
C VAL A 402 1.03 -8.57 -17.05
N GLU A 403 -0.04 -9.27 -16.65
CA GLU A 403 -0.32 -10.65 -17.07
C GLU A 403 -0.48 -10.76 -18.62
N ARG A 404 -1.16 -9.80 -19.23
CA ARG A 404 -1.35 -9.75 -20.69
C ARG A 404 -0.02 -9.58 -21.42
N VAL A 405 0.84 -8.67 -20.95
CA VAL A 405 2.17 -8.44 -21.52
C VAL A 405 3.04 -9.69 -21.42
N ALA A 406 3.00 -10.39 -20.28
CA ALA A 406 3.72 -11.65 -20.09
C ALA A 406 3.24 -12.74 -21.05
N ALA A 407 1.93 -12.90 -21.22
CA ALA A 407 1.35 -13.87 -22.14
C ALA A 407 1.74 -13.59 -23.61
N GLU A 408 1.77 -12.33 -24.03
CA GLU A 408 2.22 -11.93 -25.39
C GLU A 408 3.71 -12.20 -25.59
N SER A 409 4.55 -11.93 -24.56
CA SER A 409 5.98 -12.23 -24.60
C SER A 409 6.24 -13.73 -24.78
N GLU A 410 5.50 -14.59 -24.07
CA GLU A 410 5.66 -16.05 -24.21
C GLU A 410 5.18 -16.55 -25.59
N ALA A 411 4.06 -16.02 -26.09
CA ALA A 411 3.57 -16.37 -27.43
C ALA A 411 4.57 -16.01 -28.54
N ALA A 412 5.26 -14.87 -28.42
CA ALA A 412 6.28 -14.44 -29.37
C ALA A 412 7.54 -15.33 -29.37
N ARG A 413 7.86 -15.97 -28.22
CA ARG A 413 9.02 -16.89 -28.10
C ARG A 413 8.75 -18.30 -28.67
N THR A 414 7.48 -18.69 -28.71
CA THR A 414 7.05 -20.02 -29.16
C THR A 414 6.62 -20.07 -30.65
N SER A 415 6.52 -18.92 -31.31
CA SER A 415 6.21 -18.75 -32.74
C SER A 415 7.47 -18.67 -33.60
#